data_907299a9a8a97639170c555d275a8a60
#
_entry.id   907299a9a8a97639170c555d275a8a60
#
_cell.length_a   1.000
_cell.length_b   1.000
_cell.length_c   1.000
_cell.angle_alpha   90.00
_cell.angle_beta   90.00
_cell.angle_gamma   90.00
#
_symmetry.space_group_name_H-M   'P 1'
#
loop_
_entity.id
_entity.type
_entity.pdbx_description
1 polymer ?
#
loop_
_entity_poly.entity_id
_entity_poly.type
_entity_poly.pdbx_seq_one_letter_code
_entity_poly.pdbx_strand_id
1 'polypeptide(L)'
;AMLGGKGFFRISAVLVSGAPGTGKSSIVARIAEAACQRGERVLFFSYEESPNQLVRNMRSIGIDLERWRKKDQLRVLASRPTLQGLEQHLVVMYDAVREFRPAVVIVDPISNLTMHGDDAGLKPMLMRLIDFLKQSGVTAIYTDLVGDSDATTAHSQLGVSSLMDTWLMLSNVA
;
A
#
# COMPACT_ATOMS: atom_id res chain seq x y z
N ALA A 1 -16.49 14.70 -7.53
CA ALA A 1 -16.18 13.30 -7.20
C ALA A 1 -14.81 12.97 -7.81
N MET A 2 -13.85 12.55 -6.99
CA MET A 2 -12.55 12.08 -7.46
C MET A 2 -12.78 10.91 -8.44
N LEU A 3 -11.98 10.86 -9.50
CA LEU A 3 -12.00 9.77 -10.50
C LEU A 3 -13.38 9.55 -11.16
N GLY A 4 -14.10 10.64 -11.46
CA GLY A 4 -15.40 10.56 -12.11
C GLY A 4 -16.50 9.85 -11.28
N GLY A 5 -16.31 9.69 -9.98
CA GLY A 5 -17.27 9.03 -9.08
C GLY A 5 -17.30 7.50 -9.14
N LYS A 6 -16.45 6.87 -9.96
CA LYS A 6 -16.43 5.42 -10.16
C LYS A 6 -15.35 4.68 -9.36
N GLY A 7 -14.50 5.41 -8.61
CA GLY A 7 -13.37 4.85 -7.87
C GLY A 7 -12.15 4.55 -8.76
N PHE A 8 -11.22 3.76 -8.23
CA PHE A 8 -10.04 3.33 -8.97
C PHE A 8 -10.38 2.28 -10.03
N PHE A 9 -9.65 2.30 -11.14
CA PHE A 9 -9.73 1.23 -12.12
C PHE A 9 -9.24 -0.08 -11.50
N ARG A 10 -9.92 -1.19 -11.82
CA ARG A 10 -9.44 -2.53 -11.45
C ARG A 10 -8.12 -2.82 -12.15
N ILE A 11 -7.27 -3.61 -11.47
CA ILE A 11 -5.96 -4.04 -12.02
C ILE A 11 -5.03 -2.84 -12.27
N SER A 12 -5.22 -1.74 -11.52
CA SER A 12 -4.35 -0.56 -11.58
C SER A 12 -3.38 -0.50 -10.39
N ALA A 13 -2.28 0.21 -10.59
CA ALA A 13 -1.33 0.58 -9.55
C ALA A 13 -1.61 2.02 -9.09
N VAL A 14 -1.91 2.19 -7.81
CA VAL A 14 -2.27 3.47 -7.20
C VAL A 14 -1.23 3.86 -6.16
N LEU A 15 -0.70 5.07 -6.21
CA LEU A 15 0.17 5.65 -5.20
C LEU A 15 -0.60 6.66 -4.36
N VAL A 16 -0.49 6.56 -3.03
CA VAL A 16 -0.97 7.55 -2.07
C VAL A 16 0.23 8.11 -1.33
N SER A 17 0.64 9.33 -1.63
CA SER A 17 1.80 9.98 -1.03
C SER A 17 1.40 11.16 -0.14
N GLY A 18 2.27 11.56 0.77
CA GLY A 18 2.09 12.71 1.65
C GLY A 18 3.01 12.68 2.86
N ALA A 19 3.09 13.80 3.58
CA ALA A 19 3.86 13.92 4.81
C ALA A 19 3.38 12.95 5.91
N PRO A 20 4.20 12.64 6.92
CA PRO A 20 3.75 11.90 8.09
C PRO A 20 2.48 12.53 8.70
N GLY A 21 1.54 11.72 9.15
CA GLY A 21 0.30 12.21 9.79
C GLY A 21 -0.80 12.69 8.84
N THR A 22 -0.61 12.71 7.51
CA THR A 22 -1.64 13.16 6.54
C THR A 22 -2.79 12.14 6.33
N GLY A 23 -2.78 11.00 7.00
CA GLY A 23 -3.86 10.02 6.95
C GLY A 23 -3.76 8.98 5.83
N LYS A 24 -2.56 8.77 5.25
CA LYS A 24 -2.34 7.76 4.19
C LYS A 24 -2.85 6.38 4.59
N SER A 25 -2.37 5.85 5.72
CA SER A 25 -2.76 4.52 6.23
C SER A 25 -4.26 4.44 6.52
N SER A 26 -4.89 5.53 6.99
CA SER A 26 -6.34 5.60 7.22
C SER A 26 -7.13 5.48 5.91
N ILE A 27 -6.67 6.15 4.85
CA ILE A 27 -7.31 6.08 3.53
C ILE A 27 -7.20 4.66 2.96
N VAL A 28 -6.01 4.06 2.97
CA VAL A 28 -5.82 2.71 2.41
C VAL A 28 -6.54 1.64 3.24
N ALA A 29 -6.63 1.82 4.57
CA ALA A 29 -7.42 0.95 5.44
C ALA A 29 -8.93 1.06 5.14
N ARG A 30 -9.44 2.26 4.84
CA ARG A 30 -10.83 2.45 4.41
C ARG A 30 -11.10 1.80 3.06
N ILE A 31 -10.14 1.87 2.13
CA ILE A 31 -10.24 1.17 0.84
C ILE A 31 -10.24 -0.35 1.04
N ALA A 32 -9.39 -0.88 1.94
CA ALA A 32 -9.39 -2.28 2.31
C ALA A 32 -10.75 -2.73 2.87
N GLU A 33 -11.30 -1.97 3.80
CA GLU A 33 -12.62 -2.24 4.38
C GLU A 33 -13.72 -2.24 3.30
N ALA A 34 -13.72 -1.25 2.41
CA ALA A 34 -14.68 -1.17 1.31
C ALA A 34 -14.55 -2.34 0.31
N ALA A 35 -13.33 -2.82 0.04
CA ALA A 35 -13.11 -4.00 -0.78
C ALA A 35 -13.67 -5.25 -0.10
N CYS A 36 -13.39 -5.45 1.19
CA CYS A 36 -13.93 -6.55 1.98
C CYS A 36 -15.47 -6.53 2.06
N GLN A 37 -16.09 -5.34 2.15
CA GLN A 37 -17.53 -5.18 2.11
C GLN A 37 -18.16 -5.68 0.79
N ARG A 38 -17.42 -5.58 -0.32
CA ARG A 38 -17.82 -6.13 -1.63
C ARG A 38 -17.53 -7.62 -1.78
N GLY A 39 -17.03 -8.29 -0.72
CA GLY A 39 -16.66 -9.71 -0.77
C GLY A 39 -15.28 -9.98 -1.35
N GLU A 40 -14.47 -8.95 -1.62
CA GLU A 40 -13.12 -9.06 -2.18
C GLU A 40 -12.13 -9.40 -1.06
N ARG A 41 -11.12 -10.23 -1.38
CA ARG A 41 -10.01 -10.50 -0.46
C ARG A 41 -8.93 -9.43 -0.60
N VAL A 42 -8.42 -8.97 0.53
CA VAL A 42 -7.40 -7.93 0.62
C VAL A 42 -6.17 -8.46 1.34
N LEU A 43 -5.00 -8.29 0.74
CA LEU A 43 -3.71 -8.58 1.35
C LEU A 43 -3.01 -7.25 1.67
N PHE A 44 -2.69 -7.04 2.94
CA PHE A 44 -2.09 -5.81 3.44
C PHE A 44 -0.68 -6.08 3.95
N PHE A 45 0.33 -5.56 3.27
CA PHE A 45 1.72 -5.56 3.74
C PHE A 45 1.97 -4.29 4.56
N SER A 46 2.24 -4.45 5.86
CA SER A 46 2.54 -3.36 6.78
C SER A 46 4.03 -3.38 7.15
N TYR A 47 4.74 -2.32 6.81
CA TYR A 47 6.17 -2.17 7.06
C TYR A 47 6.48 -1.20 8.19
N GLU A 48 5.47 -0.59 8.80
CA GLU A 48 5.60 0.35 9.91
C GLU A 48 4.96 -0.18 11.20
N GLU A 49 3.79 -0.78 11.09
CA GLU A 49 3.01 -1.25 12.23
C GLU A 49 2.83 -2.77 12.26
N SER A 50 2.81 -3.35 13.44
CA SER A 50 2.37 -4.75 13.61
C SER A 50 0.88 -4.89 13.29
N PRO A 51 0.40 -6.12 12.91
CA PRO A 51 -1.00 -6.32 12.58
C PRO A 51 -1.97 -5.89 13.70
N ASN A 52 -1.61 -6.12 14.95
CA ASN A 52 -2.44 -5.74 16.09
C ASN A 52 -2.45 -4.23 16.34
N GLN A 53 -1.32 -3.53 16.10
CA GLN A 53 -1.25 -2.08 16.18
C GLN A 53 -2.10 -1.45 15.07
N LEU A 54 -1.95 -1.88 13.84
CA LEU A 54 -2.75 -1.41 12.70
C LEU A 54 -4.24 -1.56 12.98
N VAL A 55 -4.70 -2.74 13.40
CA VAL A 55 -6.11 -3.00 13.71
C VAL A 55 -6.62 -2.10 14.84
N ARG A 56 -5.84 -1.97 15.93
CA ARG A 56 -6.21 -1.10 17.06
C ARG A 56 -6.30 0.36 16.62
N ASN A 57 -5.31 0.85 15.87
CA ASN A 57 -5.27 2.25 15.43
C ASN A 57 -6.42 2.55 14.46
N MET A 58 -6.72 1.65 13.53
CA MET A 58 -7.85 1.81 12.61
C MET A 58 -9.20 1.77 13.34
N ARG A 59 -9.34 0.92 14.35
CA ARG A 59 -10.56 0.87 15.17
C ARG A 59 -10.84 2.20 15.89
N SER A 60 -9.80 2.93 16.35
CA SER A 60 -9.97 4.22 17.04
C SER A 60 -10.60 5.30 16.15
N ILE A 61 -10.52 5.16 14.84
CA ILE A 61 -11.12 6.06 13.84
C ILE A 61 -12.33 5.43 13.12
N GLY A 62 -12.90 4.35 13.68
CA GLY A 62 -14.13 3.73 13.18
C GLY A 62 -13.97 2.80 11.99
N ILE A 63 -12.75 2.26 11.76
CA ILE A 63 -12.47 1.24 10.72
C ILE A 63 -12.25 -0.11 11.41
N ASP A 64 -13.19 -1.06 11.25
CA ASP A 64 -13.10 -2.38 11.87
C ASP A 64 -12.43 -3.42 10.95
N LEU A 65 -11.11 -3.41 10.92
CA LEU A 65 -10.33 -4.39 10.16
C LEU A 65 -10.37 -5.79 10.78
N GLU A 66 -10.60 -5.92 12.10
CA GLU A 66 -10.61 -7.20 12.79
C GLU A 66 -11.76 -8.10 12.33
N ARG A 67 -12.91 -7.50 12.04
CA ARG A 67 -14.06 -8.21 11.47
C ARG A 67 -13.69 -8.96 10.19
N TRP A 68 -12.88 -8.35 9.33
CA TRP A 68 -12.51 -8.89 8.04
C TRP A 68 -11.37 -9.91 8.14
N ARG A 69 -10.47 -9.73 9.11
CA ARG A 69 -9.45 -10.74 9.46
C ARG A 69 -10.11 -12.03 9.92
N LYS A 70 -11.11 -11.96 10.81
CA LYS A 70 -11.86 -13.13 11.30
C LYS A 70 -12.62 -13.86 10.20
N LYS A 71 -12.97 -13.18 9.11
CA LYS A 71 -13.66 -13.77 7.94
C LYS A 71 -12.69 -14.28 6.86
N ASP A 72 -11.39 -14.24 7.09
CA ASP A 72 -10.33 -14.51 6.09
C ASP A 72 -10.50 -13.71 4.78
N GLN A 73 -11.09 -12.52 4.88
CA GLN A 73 -11.19 -11.57 3.78
C GLN A 73 -10.07 -10.53 3.79
N LEU A 74 -9.45 -10.30 4.95
CA LEU A 74 -8.28 -9.46 5.13
C LEU A 74 -7.15 -10.25 5.77
N ARG A 75 -6.00 -10.29 5.12
CA ARG A 75 -4.77 -10.81 5.71
C ARG A 75 -3.76 -9.65 5.84
N VAL A 76 -3.22 -9.43 7.04
CA VAL A 76 -2.21 -8.42 7.31
C VAL A 76 -0.90 -9.13 7.58
N LEU A 77 0.11 -8.87 6.76
CA LEU A 77 1.47 -9.35 6.90
C LEU A 77 2.36 -8.17 7.28
N ALA A 78 2.98 -8.25 8.45
CA ALA A 78 3.95 -7.25 8.90
C ALA A 78 5.35 -7.82 8.79
N SER A 79 6.26 -7.03 8.25
CA SER A 79 7.68 -7.35 8.23
C SER A 79 8.47 -6.08 8.58
N ARG A 80 9.58 -6.28 9.32
CA ARG A 80 10.55 -5.21 9.51
C ARG A 80 11.59 -5.29 8.41
N PRO A 81 11.75 -4.26 7.58
CA PRO A 81 12.67 -4.29 6.42
C PRO A 81 14.13 -4.51 6.79
N THR A 82 14.50 -4.26 8.06
CA THR A 82 15.88 -4.33 8.57
C THR A 82 16.56 -5.68 8.45
N LEU A 83 15.80 -6.75 8.23
CA LEU A 83 16.32 -8.12 8.27
C LEU A 83 16.35 -8.82 6.91
N GLN A 84 15.76 -8.21 5.86
CA GLN A 84 15.59 -8.86 4.57
C GLN A 84 15.88 -7.89 3.42
N GLY A 85 16.58 -8.36 2.39
CA GLY A 85 16.79 -7.60 1.16
C GLY A 85 15.50 -7.48 0.31
N LEU A 86 15.48 -6.52 -0.62
CA LEU A 86 14.33 -6.25 -1.52
C LEU A 86 13.85 -7.50 -2.27
N GLU A 87 14.78 -8.34 -2.74
CA GLU A 87 14.45 -9.58 -3.46
C GLU A 87 13.69 -10.58 -2.58
N GLN A 88 14.05 -10.67 -1.29
CA GLN A 88 13.35 -11.55 -0.36
C GLN A 88 11.95 -11.03 -0.05
N HIS A 89 11.77 -9.70 0.08
CA HIS A 89 10.44 -9.11 0.19
C HIS A 89 9.58 -9.43 -1.04
N LEU A 90 10.15 -9.35 -2.24
CA LEU A 90 9.44 -9.66 -3.48
C LEU A 90 8.98 -11.12 -3.52
N VAL A 91 9.83 -12.07 -3.13
CA VAL A 91 9.47 -13.50 -3.05
C VAL A 91 8.33 -13.73 -2.06
N VAL A 92 8.44 -13.16 -0.85
CA VAL A 92 7.36 -13.26 0.17
C VAL A 92 6.04 -12.67 -0.34
N MET A 93 6.09 -11.55 -1.06
CA MET A 93 4.89 -10.95 -1.65
C MET A 93 4.27 -11.86 -2.73
N TYR A 94 5.09 -12.44 -3.61
CA TYR A 94 4.61 -13.35 -4.65
C TYR A 94 3.94 -14.59 -4.06
N ASP A 95 4.54 -15.21 -3.07
CA ASP A 95 4.01 -16.42 -2.44
C ASP A 95 2.70 -16.11 -1.69
N ALA A 96 2.65 -14.99 -0.95
CA ALA A 96 1.45 -14.57 -0.26
C ALA A 96 0.28 -14.28 -1.23
N VAL A 97 0.55 -13.64 -2.37
CA VAL A 97 -0.45 -13.36 -3.41
C VAL A 97 -0.95 -14.65 -4.05
N ARG A 98 -0.06 -15.59 -4.38
CA ARG A 98 -0.43 -16.88 -4.97
C ARG A 98 -1.27 -17.72 -4.02
N GLU A 99 -0.91 -17.76 -2.74
CA GLU A 99 -1.63 -18.50 -1.70
C GLU A 99 -3.00 -17.89 -1.42
N PHE A 100 -3.04 -16.58 -1.13
CA PHE A 100 -4.26 -15.92 -0.65
C PHE A 100 -5.19 -15.49 -1.79
N ARG A 101 -4.67 -15.30 -3.02
CA ARG A 101 -5.42 -14.84 -4.21
C ARG A 101 -6.27 -13.60 -3.92
N PRO A 102 -5.66 -12.48 -3.50
CA PRO A 102 -6.38 -11.25 -3.20
C PRO A 102 -6.88 -10.57 -4.47
N ALA A 103 -7.96 -9.78 -4.37
CA ALA A 103 -8.37 -8.83 -5.41
C ALA A 103 -7.65 -7.48 -5.27
N VAL A 104 -7.22 -7.16 -4.03
CA VAL A 104 -6.52 -5.93 -3.71
C VAL A 104 -5.28 -6.25 -2.87
N VAL A 105 -4.15 -5.64 -3.22
CA VAL A 105 -2.91 -5.65 -2.44
C VAL A 105 -2.61 -4.22 -1.98
N ILE A 106 -2.26 -4.05 -0.72
CA ILE A 106 -1.83 -2.78 -0.12
C ILE A 106 -0.41 -2.96 0.39
N VAL A 107 0.46 -1.98 0.12
CA VAL A 107 1.85 -1.92 0.62
C VAL A 107 2.05 -0.59 1.33
N ASP A 108 2.22 -0.60 2.66
CA ASP A 108 2.18 0.59 3.51
C ASP A 108 3.35 0.63 4.52
N PRO A 109 4.28 1.58 4.35
CA PRO A 109 4.64 2.32 3.16
C PRO A 109 5.78 1.65 2.36
N ILE A 110 5.90 1.99 1.06
CA ILE A 110 7.00 1.51 0.21
C ILE A 110 8.35 2.12 0.59
N SER A 111 8.35 3.34 1.13
CA SER A 111 9.57 4.01 1.60
C SER A 111 10.32 3.24 2.69
N ASN A 112 9.62 2.40 3.45
CA ASN A 112 10.25 1.57 4.47
C ASN A 112 10.87 0.27 3.90
N LEU A 113 10.66 -0.05 2.63
CA LEU A 113 11.34 -1.19 1.97
C LEU A 113 12.81 -0.89 1.71
N THR A 114 13.19 0.38 1.58
CA THR A 114 14.57 0.80 1.43
C THR A 114 15.11 1.28 2.77
N MET A 115 16.08 0.57 3.32
CA MET A 115 16.85 1.04 4.45
C MET A 115 18.22 1.51 4.00
N HIS A 116 18.58 2.73 4.37
CA HIS A 116 19.95 3.28 4.27
C HIS A 116 20.53 3.39 2.85
N GLY A 117 19.78 4.01 1.90
CA GLY A 117 20.40 4.53 0.68
C GLY A 117 20.47 3.57 -0.51
N ASP A 118 19.83 2.42 -0.47
CA ASP A 118 19.70 1.54 -1.66
C ASP A 118 18.38 1.79 -2.43
N ASP A 119 18.13 3.06 -2.74
CA ASP A 119 16.96 3.45 -3.54
C ASP A 119 17.02 2.92 -4.98
N ALA A 120 18.23 2.61 -5.46
CA ALA A 120 18.44 2.13 -6.83
C ALA A 120 17.76 0.78 -7.11
N GLY A 121 17.65 -0.08 -6.11
CA GLY A 121 17.00 -1.40 -6.22
C GLY A 121 15.47 -1.36 -6.12
N LEU A 122 14.90 -0.33 -5.50
CA LEU A 122 13.45 -0.29 -5.22
C LEU A 122 12.62 -0.16 -6.50
N LYS A 123 13.00 0.73 -7.41
CA LYS A 123 12.24 0.95 -8.65
C LYS A 123 12.15 -0.30 -9.54
N PRO A 124 13.25 -1.03 -9.84
CA PRO A 124 13.17 -2.31 -10.53
C PRO A 124 12.34 -3.38 -9.79
N MET A 125 12.45 -3.43 -8.47
CA MET A 125 11.65 -4.35 -7.64
C MET A 125 10.16 -4.04 -7.77
N LEU A 126 9.76 -2.75 -7.64
CA LEU A 126 8.37 -2.33 -7.77
C LEU A 126 7.82 -2.57 -9.19
N MET A 127 8.63 -2.36 -10.25
CA MET A 127 8.22 -2.71 -11.62
C MET A 127 7.83 -4.18 -11.72
N ARG A 128 8.67 -5.09 -11.22
CA ARG A 128 8.38 -6.53 -11.24
C ARG A 128 7.15 -6.89 -10.41
N LEU A 129 6.97 -6.25 -9.25
CA LEU A 129 5.80 -6.45 -8.41
C LEU A 129 4.51 -5.96 -9.10
N ILE A 130 4.54 -4.77 -9.68
CA ILE A 130 3.39 -4.18 -10.40
C ILE A 130 2.98 -5.08 -11.58
N ASP A 131 3.95 -5.50 -12.39
CA ASP A 131 3.71 -6.38 -13.53
C ASP A 131 3.09 -7.72 -13.09
N PHE A 132 3.63 -8.34 -12.04
CA PHE A 132 3.10 -9.57 -11.47
C PHE A 132 1.67 -9.40 -10.97
N LEU A 133 1.37 -8.32 -10.23
CA LEU A 133 0.03 -8.05 -9.69
C LEU A 133 -0.97 -7.78 -10.82
N LYS A 134 -0.59 -6.99 -11.84
CA LYS A 134 -1.42 -6.74 -13.03
C LYS A 134 -1.72 -8.05 -13.79
N GLN A 135 -0.72 -8.89 -14.02
CA GLN A 135 -0.90 -10.20 -14.65
C GLN A 135 -1.79 -11.15 -13.83
N SER A 136 -1.74 -11.00 -12.49
CA SER A 136 -2.58 -11.76 -11.56
C SER A 136 -4.01 -11.20 -11.41
N GLY A 137 -4.36 -10.11 -12.11
CA GLY A 137 -5.67 -9.47 -12.03
C GLY A 137 -5.90 -8.68 -10.73
N VAL A 138 -4.83 -8.27 -10.04
CA VAL A 138 -4.86 -7.62 -8.72
C VAL A 138 -4.73 -6.11 -8.83
N THR A 139 -5.55 -5.38 -8.10
CA THR A 139 -5.39 -3.92 -7.90
C THR A 139 -4.38 -3.68 -6.79
N ALA A 140 -3.36 -2.87 -7.04
CA ALA A 140 -2.30 -2.58 -6.10
C ALA A 140 -2.38 -1.14 -5.59
N ILE A 141 -2.25 -0.94 -4.28
CA ILE A 141 -2.22 0.38 -3.65
C ILE A 141 -0.95 0.48 -2.81
N TYR A 142 -0.18 1.53 -3.06
CA TYR A 142 1.07 1.81 -2.39
C TYR A 142 0.95 3.11 -1.62
N THR A 143 1.51 3.19 -0.43
CA THR A 143 1.72 4.47 0.25
C THR A 143 3.19 4.85 0.21
N ASP A 144 3.46 6.16 0.19
CA ASP A 144 4.82 6.69 0.22
C ASP A 144 4.90 7.91 1.14
N LEU A 145 6.03 8.02 1.85
CA LEU A 145 6.34 9.18 2.69
C LEU A 145 7.07 10.22 1.86
N VAL A 146 6.53 11.43 1.83
CA VAL A 146 7.15 12.60 1.18
C VAL A 146 7.54 13.60 2.26
N GLY A 147 8.76 14.15 2.19
CA GLY A 147 9.21 15.18 3.13
C GLY A 147 8.46 16.51 2.93
N ASP A 148 8.37 17.31 4.01
CA ASP A 148 7.66 18.60 3.99
C ASP A 148 8.24 19.62 2.99
N SER A 149 9.52 19.49 2.63
CA SER A 149 10.19 20.37 1.65
C SER A 149 9.79 20.12 0.20
N ASP A 150 9.18 18.97 -0.11
CA ASP A 150 8.92 18.51 -1.48
C ASP A 150 7.47 18.73 -1.94
N ALA A 151 6.62 19.33 -1.11
CA ALA A 151 5.22 19.60 -1.43
C ALA A 151 5.03 20.51 -2.67
N THR A 152 6.09 21.22 -3.09
CA THR A 152 6.07 22.10 -4.28
C THR A 152 6.71 21.47 -5.51
N THR A 153 7.48 20.40 -5.36
CA THR A 153 8.03 19.62 -6.47
C THR A 153 7.31 18.28 -6.54
N ALA A 154 6.53 18.10 -7.60
CA ALA A 154 5.67 16.91 -7.85
C ALA A 154 6.48 15.63 -8.12
N HIS A 155 7.49 15.34 -7.31
CA HIS A 155 8.29 14.12 -7.41
C HIS A 155 8.20 13.33 -6.12
N SER A 156 7.77 12.05 -6.19
CA SER A 156 8.03 11.12 -5.09
C SER A 156 9.55 11.02 -4.91
N GLN A 157 10.06 11.07 -3.68
CA GLN A 157 11.50 10.97 -3.40
C GLN A 157 12.13 9.74 -4.06
N LEU A 158 11.36 8.69 -4.25
CA LEU A 158 11.78 7.43 -4.87
C LEU A 158 11.61 7.38 -6.40
N GLY A 159 11.11 8.45 -7.04
CA GLY A 159 10.88 8.48 -8.49
C GLY A 159 9.92 7.39 -9.00
N VAL A 160 9.08 6.82 -8.13
CA VAL A 160 8.19 5.69 -8.45
C VAL A 160 6.82 6.12 -9.01
N SER A 161 6.49 7.41 -8.92
CA SER A 161 5.22 7.94 -9.43
C SER A 161 4.99 7.65 -10.92
N SER A 162 6.07 7.58 -11.70
CA SER A 162 6.00 7.25 -13.14
C SER A 162 5.59 5.81 -13.44
N LEU A 163 5.58 4.92 -12.43
CA LEU A 163 5.16 3.52 -12.55
C LEU A 163 3.67 3.35 -12.24
N MET A 164 3.01 4.37 -11.70
CA MET A 164 1.67 4.30 -11.18
C MET A 164 0.63 4.79 -12.20
N ASP A 165 -0.49 4.09 -12.26
CA ASP A 165 -1.62 4.50 -13.12
C ASP A 165 -2.39 5.68 -12.50
N THR A 166 -2.36 5.81 -11.17
CA THR A 166 -2.99 6.90 -10.41
C THR A 166 -2.09 7.33 -9.26
N TRP A 167 -1.97 8.64 -9.08
CA TRP A 167 -1.24 9.23 -7.96
C TRP A 167 -2.13 10.18 -7.19
N LEU A 168 -2.30 9.93 -5.88
CA LEU A 168 -2.99 10.79 -4.92
C LEU A 168 -1.96 11.40 -3.98
N MET A 169 -1.89 12.72 -3.95
CA MET A 169 -1.06 13.45 -3.00
C MET A 169 -1.95 14.00 -1.89
N LEU A 170 -1.59 13.71 -0.64
CA LEU A 170 -2.25 14.24 0.55
C LEU A 170 -1.41 15.37 1.12
N SER A 171 -2.03 16.52 1.31
CA SER A 171 -1.42 17.68 1.95
C SER A 171 -2.30 18.18 3.09
N ASN A 172 -1.67 18.71 4.16
CA ASN A 172 -2.41 19.44 5.18
C ASN A 172 -2.82 20.79 4.58
N VAL A 173 -4.10 21.09 4.66
CA VAL A 173 -4.62 22.43 4.35
C VAL A 173 -4.52 23.24 5.64
N ALA A 174 -3.69 24.29 5.62
CA ALA A 174 -3.56 25.23 6.74
C ALA A 174 -4.84 26.08 6.91
#